data_f8e4f643fea0f87e6e08d00e4b6a4583
#
_entry.id   f8e4f643fea0f87e6e08d00e4b6a4583
#
_cell.length_a   1.000
_cell.length_b   1.000
_cell.length_c   1.000
_cell.angle_alpha   90.00
_cell.angle_beta   90.00
_cell.angle_gamma   90.00
#
_symmetry.space_group_name_H-M   'P 1'
#
loop_
_entity.id
_entity.type
_entity.pdbx_description
1 polymer ?
#
loop_
_entity_poly.entity_id
_entity_poly.type
_entity_poly.pdbx_seq_one_letter_code
_entity_poly.pdbx_strand_id
1 'polypeptide(L)'
;MAEFSAITRRTMTEDEKRAYHHVFDEPDSDQVVLTWPRTIPLREGDRGWSDMQMIQRRLPELAEVPTLLLWAPEDNVFTIQYANRLKELLPQAEGPVLFDRAAHFLQDDRGPDLAAAIIPFLKRALEAKA
;
A
#
# COMPACT_ATOMS: atom_id res chain seq x y z
N MET A 1 19.60 12.21 4.71
CA MET A 1 18.76 11.77 3.57
C MET A 1 18.27 10.38 3.89
N ALA A 2 16.96 10.20 4.03
CA ALA A 2 16.41 8.86 4.11
C ALA A 2 16.76 8.15 2.79
N GLU A 3 17.44 7.05 2.87
CA GLU A 3 17.84 6.32 1.69
C GLU A 3 16.59 5.63 1.14
N PHE A 4 16.08 6.12 0.01
CA PHE A 4 14.99 5.46 -0.73
C PHE A 4 15.29 3.99 -1.01
N SER A 5 16.56 3.58 -1.01
CA SER A 5 17.02 2.20 -1.10
C SER A 5 16.40 1.23 -0.06
N ALA A 6 15.88 1.75 1.04
CA ALA A 6 15.17 0.93 2.03
C ALA A 6 13.74 0.59 1.60
N ILE A 7 13.13 1.39 0.72
CA ILE A 7 11.72 1.32 0.34
C ILE A 7 11.48 1.10 -1.16
N THR A 8 12.54 1.22 -1.99
CA THR A 8 12.52 0.89 -3.43
C THR A 8 13.63 -0.11 -3.75
N ARG A 9 13.50 -0.80 -4.87
CA ARG A 9 14.55 -1.69 -5.42
C ARG A 9 15.24 -1.10 -6.64
N ARG A 10 14.59 -0.19 -7.36
CA ARG A 10 15.24 0.59 -8.40
C ARG A 10 15.93 1.82 -7.82
N THR A 11 16.93 2.30 -8.53
CA THR A 11 17.54 3.61 -8.22
C THR A 11 16.65 4.72 -8.74
N MET A 12 16.20 5.61 -7.86
CA MET A 12 15.49 6.82 -8.24
C MET A 12 16.44 7.84 -8.86
N THR A 13 15.97 8.54 -9.87
CA THR A 13 16.69 9.71 -10.45
C THR A 13 16.69 10.87 -9.46
N GLU A 14 17.59 11.82 -9.64
CA GLU A 14 17.63 13.03 -8.80
C GLU A 14 16.37 13.90 -8.94
N ASP A 15 15.71 13.88 -10.11
CA ASP A 15 14.44 14.57 -10.33
C ASP A 15 13.30 13.93 -9.56
N GLU A 16 13.22 12.61 -9.53
CA GLU A 16 12.23 11.89 -8.72
C GLU A 16 12.44 12.15 -7.22
N LYS A 17 13.68 12.09 -6.76
CA LYS A 17 14.01 12.42 -5.35
C LYS A 17 13.60 13.84 -5.02
N ARG A 18 13.88 14.82 -5.89
CA ARG A 18 13.44 16.20 -5.71
C ARG A 18 11.91 16.30 -5.65
N ALA A 19 11.18 15.59 -6.49
CA ALA A 19 9.73 15.61 -6.46
C ALA A 19 9.17 15.11 -5.12
N TYR A 20 9.77 14.06 -4.54
CA TYR A 20 9.40 13.58 -3.21
C TYR A 20 9.77 14.57 -2.09
N HIS A 21 10.90 15.25 -2.22
CA HIS A 21 11.34 16.23 -1.20
C HIS A 21 10.59 17.56 -1.28
N HIS A 22 10.19 17.98 -2.47
CA HIS A 22 9.55 19.29 -2.69
C HIS A 22 8.32 19.55 -1.81
N VAL A 23 7.56 18.50 -1.47
CA VAL A 23 6.40 18.64 -0.57
C VAL A 23 6.77 19.04 0.86
N PHE A 24 8.07 19.01 1.20
CA PHE A 24 8.62 19.33 2.51
C PHE A 24 9.51 20.58 2.48
N ASP A 25 9.45 21.40 1.43
CA ASP A 25 10.25 22.64 1.32
C ASP A 25 9.74 23.75 2.25
N GLU A 26 8.46 23.68 2.66
CA GLU A 26 7.90 24.67 3.59
C GLU A 26 8.29 24.37 5.04
N PRO A 27 8.52 25.40 5.87
CA PRO A 27 8.81 25.22 7.27
C PRO A 27 7.79 24.32 7.99
N ASP A 28 8.29 23.43 8.84
CA ASP A 28 7.50 22.48 9.65
C ASP A 28 6.66 21.46 8.87
N SER A 29 6.73 21.43 7.53
CA SER A 29 5.99 20.46 6.71
C SER A 29 6.41 18.99 6.97
N ASP A 30 7.62 18.76 7.44
CA ASP A 30 8.15 17.46 7.84
C ASP A 30 7.53 16.92 9.15
N GLN A 31 6.85 17.78 9.95
CA GLN A 31 6.17 17.35 11.19
C GLN A 31 5.11 16.27 10.93
N VAL A 32 4.46 16.30 9.75
CA VAL A 32 3.49 15.29 9.34
C VAL A 32 4.15 13.92 9.24
N VAL A 33 5.33 13.85 8.63
CA VAL A 33 6.10 12.60 8.46
C VAL A 33 6.52 12.02 9.80
N LEU A 34 6.84 12.85 10.78
CA LEU A 34 7.19 12.43 12.13
C LEU A 34 5.97 12.02 12.96
N THR A 35 4.86 12.74 12.80
CA THR A 35 3.68 12.58 13.65
C THR A 35 2.81 11.41 13.20
N TRP A 36 2.58 11.28 11.90
CA TRP A 36 1.66 10.28 11.36
C TRP A 36 1.99 8.83 11.76
N PRO A 37 3.23 8.33 11.64
CA PRO A 37 3.56 6.98 12.07
C PRO A 37 3.35 6.75 13.57
N ARG A 38 3.51 7.80 14.39
CA ARG A 38 3.31 7.74 15.83
C ARG A 38 1.85 7.63 16.26
N THR A 39 0.92 7.88 15.34
CA THR A 39 -0.53 7.74 15.58
C THR A 39 -1.06 6.36 15.24
N ILE A 40 -0.25 5.48 14.64
CA ILE A 40 -0.65 4.11 14.31
C ILE A 40 -0.80 3.32 15.61
N PRO A 41 -2.00 2.79 15.94
CA PRO A 41 -2.19 2.01 17.14
C PRO A 41 -1.52 0.64 17.00
N LEU A 42 -0.61 0.31 17.90
CA LEU A 42 0.16 -0.94 17.87
C LEU A 42 -0.31 -1.95 18.92
N ARG A 43 -1.07 -1.49 19.94
CA ARG A 43 -1.51 -2.34 21.06
C ARG A 43 -2.82 -1.82 21.64
N GLU A 44 -3.46 -2.68 22.41
CA GLU A 44 -4.63 -2.31 23.19
C GLU A 44 -4.31 -1.15 24.15
N GLY A 45 -5.23 -0.16 24.18
CA GLY A 45 -5.06 1.09 24.93
C GLY A 45 -4.51 2.26 24.09
N ASP A 46 -3.91 2.01 22.93
CA ASP A 46 -3.49 3.09 22.03
C ASP A 46 -4.73 3.77 21.43
N ARG A 47 -4.62 5.08 21.22
CA ARG A 47 -5.67 5.85 20.54
C ARG A 47 -5.92 5.28 19.14
N GLY A 48 -7.18 4.97 18.84
CA GLY A 48 -7.59 4.39 17.54
C GLY A 48 -7.51 2.86 17.48
N TRP A 49 -7.06 2.16 18.55
CA TRP A 49 -7.03 0.70 18.58
C TRP A 49 -8.40 0.07 18.33
N SER A 50 -9.43 0.57 19.03
CA SER A 50 -10.82 0.10 18.86
C SER A 50 -11.33 0.27 17.43
N ASP A 51 -10.96 1.39 16.78
CA ASP A 51 -11.35 1.69 15.42
C ASP A 51 -10.68 0.71 14.42
N MET A 52 -9.38 0.43 14.61
CA MET A 52 -8.67 -0.55 13.80
C MET A 52 -9.27 -1.96 13.97
N GLN A 53 -9.62 -2.34 15.19
CA GLN A 53 -10.31 -3.60 15.46
C GLN A 53 -11.68 -3.67 14.81
N MET A 54 -12.43 -2.57 14.83
CA MET A 54 -13.72 -2.46 14.14
C MET A 54 -13.57 -2.59 12.62
N ILE A 55 -12.63 -1.86 12.03
CA ILE A 55 -12.32 -1.95 10.60
C ILE A 55 -12.00 -3.39 10.20
N GLN A 56 -11.11 -4.06 10.95
CA GLN A 56 -10.75 -5.44 10.66
C GLN A 56 -11.95 -6.39 10.71
N ARG A 57 -12.83 -6.24 11.71
CA ARG A 57 -14.04 -7.06 11.81
C ARG A 57 -15.02 -6.82 10.68
N ARG A 58 -15.06 -5.60 10.13
CA ARG A 58 -16.00 -5.20 9.09
C ARG A 58 -15.46 -5.38 7.66
N LEU A 59 -14.17 -5.67 7.48
CA LEU A 59 -13.62 -5.93 6.15
C LEU A 59 -14.43 -6.95 5.32
N PRO A 60 -14.94 -8.06 5.90
CA PRO A 60 -15.78 -9.00 5.15
C PRO A 60 -17.08 -8.39 4.58
N GLU A 61 -17.56 -7.25 5.09
CA GLU A 61 -18.71 -6.54 4.53
C GLU A 61 -18.46 -6.01 3.11
N LEU A 62 -17.19 -5.94 2.70
CA LEU A 62 -16.77 -5.55 1.35
C LEU A 62 -16.76 -6.73 0.36
N ALA A 63 -17.37 -7.87 0.69
CA ALA A 63 -17.36 -9.09 -0.14
C ALA A 63 -17.85 -8.84 -1.58
N GLU A 64 -18.79 -7.91 -1.78
CA GLU A 64 -19.33 -7.57 -3.11
C GLU A 64 -18.50 -6.50 -3.85
N VAL A 65 -17.47 -5.96 -3.21
CA VAL A 65 -16.60 -4.95 -3.83
C VAL A 65 -15.48 -5.65 -4.59
N PRO A 66 -15.40 -5.48 -5.93
CA PRO A 66 -14.29 -6.02 -6.70
C PRO A 66 -12.95 -5.55 -6.11
N THR A 67 -12.10 -6.48 -5.75
CA THR A 67 -10.84 -6.20 -5.07
C THR A 67 -9.69 -6.92 -5.76
N LEU A 68 -8.59 -6.23 -6.02
CA LEU A 68 -7.35 -6.79 -6.56
C LEU A 68 -6.20 -6.53 -5.58
N LEU A 69 -5.52 -7.58 -5.16
CA LEU A 69 -4.35 -7.49 -4.30
C LEU A 69 -3.07 -7.57 -5.14
N LEU A 70 -2.28 -6.49 -5.10
CA LEU A 70 -0.98 -6.40 -5.76
C LEU A 70 0.08 -6.22 -4.67
N TRP A 71 1.15 -7.01 -4.71
CA TRP A 71 2.09 -7.04 -3.59
C TRP A 71 3.55 -7.17 -4.01
N ALA A 72 4.43 -6.60 -3.19
CA ALA A 72 5.87 -6.73 -3.32
C ALA A 72 6.40 -7.75 -2.29
N PRO A 73 6.98 -8.88 -2.71
CA PRO A 73 7.51 -9.89 -1.79
C PRO A 73 8.64 -9.37 -0.89
N GLU A 74 9.35 -8.33 -1.36
CA GLU A 74 10.48 -7.73 -0.63
C GLU A 74 10.09 -6.52 0.22
N ASP A 75 8.79 -6.27 0.41
CA ASP A 75 8.30 -5.24 1.32
C ASP A 75 8.52 -5.67 2.77
N ASN A 76 9.36 -4.92 3.47
CA ASN A 76 9.68 -5.15 4.88
C ASN A 76 8.69 -4.46 5.85
N VAL A 77 7.81 -3.59 5.34
CA VAL A 77 6.78 -2.90 6.11
C VAL A 77 5.48 -3.70 6.07
N PHE A 78 4.98 -3.94 4.85
CA PHE A 78 3.80 -4.79 4.62
C PHE A 78 4.23 -6.11 3.99
N THR A 79 4.71 -7.02 4.83
CA THR A 79 5.17 -8.33 4.38
C THR A 79 4.06 -9.14 3.70
N ILE A 80 4.41 -10.18 2.96
CA ILE A 80 3.46 -11.07 2.28
C ILE A 80 2.39 -11.63 3.22
N GLN A 81 2.65 -11.69 4.52
CA GLN A 81 1.68 -12.14 5.52
C GLN A 81 0.45 -11.23 5.59
N TYR A 82 0.62 -9.92 5.37
CA TYR A 82 -0.52 -8.99 5.29
C TYR A 82 -1.38 -9.25 4.05
N ALA A 83 -0.77 -9.53 2.90
CA ALA A 83 -1.52 -9.89 1.69
C ALA A 83 -2.33 -11.17 1.90
N ASN A 84 -1.73 -12.21 2.51
CA ASN A 84 -2.40 -13.45 2.83
C ASN A 84 -3.56 -13.22 3.82
N ARG A 85 -3.33 -12.39 4.84
CA ARG A 85 -4.38 -12.04 5.80
C ARG A 85 -5.53 -11.27 5.16
N LEU A 86 -5.24 -10.34 4.25
CA LEU A 86 -6.29 -9.66 3.48
C LEU A 86 -7.07 -10.63 2.59
N LYS A 87 -6.39 -11.59 1.97
CA LYS A 87 -7.05 -12.63 1.15
C LYS A 87 -7.97 -13.53 1.99
N GLU A 88 -7.61 -13.83 3.23
CA GLU A 88 -8.48 -14.57 4.16
C GLU A 88 -9.75 -13.78 4.51
N LEU A 89 -9.61 -12.46 4.73
CA LEU A 89 -10.72 -11.57 5.09
C LEU A 89 -11.59 -11.20 3.89
N LEU A 90 -11.03 -11.23 2.68
CA LEU A 90 -11.66 -10.91 1.40
C LEU A 90 -11.47 -12.07 0.42
N PRO A 91 -12.14 -13.22 0.62
CA PRO A 91 -11.92 -14.42 -0.20
C PRO A 91 -12.15 -14.19 -1.70
N GLN A 92 -13.05 -13.26 -2.05
CA GLN A 92 -13.37 -12.88 -3.42
C GLN A 92 -12.28 -12.05 -4.11
N ALA A 93 -11.33 -11.46 -3.36
CA ALA A 93 -10.28 -10.65 -3.94
C ALA A 93 -9.45 -11.46 -4.96
N GLU A 94 -9.13 -10.88 -6.11
CA GLU A 94 -8.16 -11.42 -7.05
C GLU A 94 -6.74 -11.25 -6.49
N GLY A 95 -5.85 -12.20 -6.74
CA GLY A 95 -4.48 -12.15 -6.22
C GLY A 95 -4.30 -12.87 -4.88
N PRO A 96 -3.22 -12.58 -4.13
CA PRO A 96 -2.23 -11.53 -4.43
C PRO A 96 -1.37 -11.83 -5.66
N VAL A 97 -1.25 -10.84 -6.56
CA VAL A 97 -0.29 -10.85 -7.66
C VAL A 97 1.03 -10.30 -7.14
N LEU A 98 2.10 -11.07 -7.28
CA LEU A 98 3.41 -10.74 -6.73
C LEU A 98 4.30 -10.12 -7.81
N PHE A 99 5.00 -9.05 -7.44
CA PHE A 99 5.95 -8.36 -8.32
C PHE A 99 7.35 -8.46 -7.73
N ASP A 100 8.15 -9.36 -8.28
CA ASP A 100 9.56 -9.51 -7.90
C ASP A 100 10.36 -8.24 -8.15
N ARG A 101 11.43 -8.05 -7.40
CA ARG A 101 12.30 -6.87 -7.46
C ARG A 101 11.51 -5.57 -7.19
N ALA A 102 10.66 -5.61 -6.20
CA ALA A 102 9.89 -4.48 -5.70
C ALA A 102 9.84 -4.52 -4.17
N ALA A 103 9.75 -3.34 -3.56
CA ALA A 103 9.67 -3.17 -2.12
C ALA A 103 8.45 -2.33 -1.75
N HIS A 104 8.53 -1.58 -0.66
CA HIS A 104 7.42 -0.82 -0.10
C HIS A 104 6.80 0.17 -1.09
N PHE A 105 7.62 0.81 -1.94
CA PHE A 105 7.15 1.69 -2.99
C PHE A 105 7.01 0.92 -4.31
N LEU A 106 6.14 -0.08 -4.29
CA LEU A 106 5.83 -0.95 -5.42
C LEU A 106 5.48 -0.17 -6.70
N GLN A 107 4.77 0.95 -6.57
CA GLN A 107 4.40 1.81 -7.70
C GLN A 107 5.61 2.46 -8.38
N ASP A 108 6.66 2.75 -7.64
CA ASP A 108 7.91 3.29 -8.19
C ASP A 108 8.75 2.20 -8.85
N ASP A 109 8.80 1.01 -8.22
CA ASP A 109 9.59 -0.09 -8.73
C ASP A 109 8.99 -0.72 -9.99
N ARG A 110 7.67 -0.89 -10.03
CA ARG A 110 6.96 -1.69 -11.04
C ARG A 110 5.72 -1.00 -11.61
N GLY A 111 5.69 0.33 -11.70
CA GLY A 111 4.55 1.11 -12.16
C GLY A 111 3.88 0.62 -13.45
N PRO A 112 4.64 0.41 -14.57
CA PRO A 112 4.08 -0.12 -15.81
C PRO A 112 3.42 -1.50 -15.66
N ASP A 113 4.02 -2.39 -14.86
CA ASP A 113 3.48 -3.73 -14.63
C ASP A 113 2.21 -3.70 -13.77
N LEU A 114 2.18 -2.79 -12.77
CA LEU A 114 0.97 -2.52 -12.00
C LEU A 114 -0.17 -2.04 -12.92
N ALA A 115 0.11 -1.08 -13.79
CA ALA A 115 -0.88 -0.57 -14.75
C ALA A 115 -1.40 -1.71 -15.65
N ALA A 116 -0.53 -2.58 -16.13
CA ALA A 116 -0.89 -3.73 -16.94
C ALA A 116 -1.80 -4.73 -16.20
N ALA A 117 -1.67 -4.86 -14.88
CA ALA A 117 -2.54 -5.70 -14.05
C ALA A 117 -3.86 -4.98 -13.70
N ILE A 118 -3.80 -3.70 -13.36
CA ILE A 118 -4.96 -2.90 -12.91
C ILE A 118 -5.96 -2.63 -14.03
N ILE A 119 -5.49 -2.28 -15.23
CA ILE A 119 -6.38 -1.86 -16.33
C ILE A 119 -7.37 -2.96 -16.74
N PRO A 120 -6.97 -4.23 -16.97
CA PRO A 120 -7.91 -5.30 -17.26
C PRO A 120 -8.89 -5.58 -16.13
N PHE A 121 -8.41 -5.52 -14.87
CA PHE A 121 -9.26 -5.70 -13.70
C PHE A 121 -10.35 -4.63 -13.64
N LEU A 122 -10.01 -3.36 -13.79
CA LEU A 122 -10.97 -2.26 -13.77
C LEU A 122 -12.00 -2.38 -14.88
N LYS A 123 -11.59 -2.77 -16.11
CA LYS A 123 -12.52 -2.99 -17.22
C LYS A 123 -13.56 -4.04 -16.86
N ARG A 124 -13.15 -5.22 -16.38
CA ARG A 124 -14.07 -6.28 -15.95
C ARG A 124 -15.00 -5.83 -14.82
N ALA A 125 -14.45 -5.13 -13.82
CA ALA A 125 -15.22 -4.67 -12.67
C ALA A 125 -16.28 -3.62 -13.04
N LEU A 126 -16.01 -2.78 -14.03
CA LEU A 126 -16.96 -1.78 -14.54
C LEU A 126 -18.03 -2.42 -15.43
N GLU A 127 -17.66 -3.37 -16.29
CA GLU A 127 -18.60 -4.10 -17.15
C GLU A 127 -19.60 -4.93 -16.33
N ALA A 128 -19.14 -5.51 -15.21
CA ALA A 128 -19.99 -6.28 -14.32
C ALA A 128 -21.06 -5.45 -13.56
N LYS A 129 -20.92 -4.11 -13.54
CA LYS A 129 -21.86 -3.17 -12.91
C LYS A 129 -22.82 -2.50 -13.88
N ALA A 130 -22.65 -2.70 -15.19
CA ALA A 130 -23.48 -2.12 -16.23
C ALA A 130 -24.68 -3.02 -16.56
#